data_99993c2d85cfc2581d492a0e14246b3f
#
_entry.id   99993c2d85cfc2581d492a0e14246b3f
#
_cell.length_a   1.000
_cell.length_b   1.000
_cell.length_c   1.000
_cell.angle_alpha   90.00
_cell.angle_beta   90.00
_cell.angle_gamma   90.00
#
_symmetry.space_group_name_H-M   'P 1'
#
loop_
_entity.id
_entity.type
_entity.pdbx_description
1 polymer ?
#
loop_
_entity_poly.entity_id
_entity_poly.type
_entity_poly.pdbx_seq_one_letter_code
_entity_poly.pdbx_strand_id
1 'polypeptide(L)'
;MTAANVYQQRPTTGAKAESSLHHADLASLVGKGRKSAGVIVREKKLLGHLTIRGDGHDAAFAAGVQKALGIELPGALTVIVKGETSLQWMGPDEWLLIVPSGEEFAAEQKLRKALGDLHIAIVNVSGGQQLLELSGPNVRQVLMKSTSY
;
A
#
# COMPACT_ATOMS: atom_id res chain seq x y z
N MET A 1 -16.83 17.72 24.71
CA MET A 1 -16.68 18.04 23.29
C MET A 1 -16.30 16.75 22.59
N THR A 2 -17.19 16.21 21.75
CA THR A 2 -16.86 15.05 20.94
C THR A 2 -15.86 15.50 19.89
N ALA A 3 -14.63 14.98 19.91
CA ALA A 3 -13.65 15.27 18.88
C ALA A 3 -14.26 14.91 17.53
N ALA A 4 -14.29 15.83 16.59
CA ALA A 4 -14.72 15.56 15.23
C ALA A 4 -13.76 14.51 14.64
N ASN A 5 -14.28 13.31 14.39
CA ASN A 5 -13.45 12.25 13.83
C ASN A 5 -13.29 12.48 12.32
N VAL A 6 -12.32 13.29 11.96
CA VAL A 6 -12.00 13.67 10.57
C VAL A 6 -11.80 12.45 9.68
N TYR A 7 -11.36 11.34 10.27
CA TYR A 7 -11.08 10.09 9.54
C TYR A 7 -12.33 9.29 9.14
N GLN A 8 -13.50 9.66 9.65
CA GLN A 8 -14.78 9.02 9.27
C GLN A 8 -15.46 9.72 8.09
N GLN A 9 -14.94 10.85 7.66
CA GLN A 9 -15.51 11.59 6.53
C GLN A 9 -15.06 10.95 5.22
N ARG A 10 -15.88 10.06 4.69
CA ARG A 10 -15.71 9.53 3.35
C ARG A 10 -16.47 10.40 2.36
N PRO A 11 -15.88 10.86 1.25
CA PRO A 11 -16.61 11.54 0.20
C PRO A 11 -17.75 10.65 -0.29
N THR A 12 -18.99 11.07 -0.14
CA THR A 12 -20.19 10.33 -0.59
C THR A 12 -20.63 10.75 -1.98
N THR A 13 -20.03 11.78 -2.55
CA THR A 13 -20.32 12.30 -3.89
C THR A 13 -19.56 11.50 -4.93
N GLY A 14 -20.22 11.17 -6.04
CA GLY A 14 -19.73 10.32 -7.12
C GLY A 14 -18.57 10.89 -7.95
N ALA A 15 -17.53 11.39 -7.29
CA ALA A 15 -16.29 11.73 -7.96
C ALA A 15 -15.69 10.45 -8.58
N LYS A 16 -15.41 10.48 -9.88
CA LYS A 16 -14.77 9.37 -10.57
C LYS A 16 -13.30 9.34 -10.19
N ALA A 17 -12.87 8.23 -9.59
CA ALA A 17 -11.47 8.02 -9.30
C ALA A 17 -10.73 7.60 -10.57
N GLU A 18 -9.63 8.30 -10.87
CA GLU A 18 -8.73 7.96 -11.97
C GLU A 18 -7.30 7.84 -11.44
N SER A 19 -6.56 6.85 -11.93
CA SER A 19 -5.15 6.70 -11.58
C SER A 19 -4.29 7.78 -12.28
N SER A 20 -3.13 8.11 -11.72
CA SER A 20 -2.22 9.12 -12.30
C SER A 20 -1.75 8.75 -13.72
N LEU A 21 -1.71 7.47 -14.06
CA LEU A 21 -1.33 6.97 -15.41
C LEU A 21 -2.53 6.60 -16.26
N HIS A 22 -3.74 7.00 -15.89
CA HIS A 22 -4.95 6.70 -16.66
C HIS A 22 -4.83 7.12 -18.12
N HIS A 23 -4.27 8.31 -18.38
CA HIS A 23 -4.06 8.85 -19.71
C HIS A 23 -3.08 8.05 -20.58
N ALA A 24 -2.18 7.28 -19.98
CA ALA A 24 -1.17 6.50 -20.68
C ALA A 24 -1.72 5.18 -21.26
N ASP A 25 -2.90 4.73 -20.82
CA ASP A 25 -3.56 3.49 -21.23
C ASP A 25 -2.59 2.30 -21.36
N LEU A 26 -1.85 2.02 -20.28
CA LEU A 26 -0.81 0.97 -20.26
C LEU A 26 -1.36 -0.40 -20.68
N ALA A 27 -2.63 -0.69 -20.41
CA ALA A 27 -3.25 -1.96 -20.79
C ALA A 27 -3.29 -2.13 -22.33
N SER A 28 -3.65 -1.07 -23.04
CA SER A 28 -3.64 -1.06 -24.52
C SER A 28 -2.22 -1.19 -25.07
N LEU A 29 -1.24 -0.54 -24.43
CA LEU A 29 0.16 -0.61 -24.85
C LEU A 29 0.75 -2.02 -24.65
N VAL A 30 0.40 -2.72 -23.57
CA VAL A 30 0.80 -4.12 -23.35
C VAL A 30 0.29 -5.01 -24.48
N GLY A 31 -0.95 -4.81 -24.93
CA GLY A 31 -1.51 -5.57 -26.04
C GLY A 31 -0.83 -5.31 -27.41
N LYS A 32 -0.22 -4.13 -27.59
CA LYS A 32 0.51 -3.73 -28.80
C LYS A 32 1.99 -4.06 -28.75
N GLY A 33 2.52 -4.41 -27.58
CA GLY A 33 3.92 -4.74 -27.37
C GLY A 33 4.37 -5.98 -28.15
N ARG A 34 5.68 -6.09 -28.38
CA ARG A 34 6.26 -7.28 -29.02
C ARG A 34 6.05 -8.50 -28.10
N LYS A 35 5.66 -9.65 -28.66
CA LYS A 35 5.55 -10.92 -27.92
C LYS A 35 6.87 -11.33 -27.23
N SER A 36 8.00 -10.86 -27.72
CA SER A 36 9.37 -11.06 -27.18
C SER A 36 9.81 -9.94 -26.24
N ALA A 37 8.89 -9.09 -25.75
CA ALA A 37 9.26 -8.02 -24.85
C ALA A 37 9.89 -8.61 -23.56
N GLY A 38 11.06 -8.11 -23.23
CA GLY A 38 11.80 -8.57 -22.04
C GLY A 38 11.23 -8.04 -20.72
N VAL A 39 10.38 -7.02 -20.79
CA VAL A 39 9.68 -6.41 -19.63
C VAL A 39 8.28 -6.02 -20.02
N ILE A 40 7.33 -6.34 -19.15
CA ILE A 40 5.95 -5.90 -19.23
C ILE A 40 5.69 -5.03 -18.00
N VAL A 41 5.09 -3.85 -18.21
CA VAL A 41 4.71 -2.92 -17.15
C VAL A 41 3.19 -2.90 -17.04
N ARG A 42 2.67 -3.10 -15.85
CA ARG A 42 1.24 -2.98 -15.53
C ARG A 42 1.04 -2.03 -14.37
N GLU A 43 0.03 -1.21 -14.47
CA GLU A 43 -0.42 -0.38 -13.37
C GLU A 43 -1.40 -1.17 -12.49
N LYS A 44 -1.15 -1.20 -11.19
CA LYS A 44 -2.09 -1.65 -10.17
C LYS A 44 -2.87 -0.43 -9.69
N LYS A 45 -4.04 -0.22 -10.29
CA LYS A 45 -4.81 1.02 -10.11
C LYS A 45 -5.50 1.09 -8.76
N LEU A 46 -5.51 2.30 -8.19
CA LEU A 46 -6.38 2.71 -7.09
C LEU A 46 -6.27 1.83 -5.83
N LEU A 47 -5.12 1.22 -5.58
CA LEU A 47 -4.90 0.49 -4.34
C LEU A 47 -4.92 1.43 -3.14
N GLY A 48 -5.37 0.92 -2.00
CA GLY A 48 -5.27 1.61 -0.73
C GLY A 48 -3.85 1.50 -0.17
N HIS A 49 -3.28 2.63 0.26
CA HIS A 49 -1.96 2.70 0.87
C HIS A 49 -2.06 3.41 2.21
N LEU A 50 -1.58 2.76 3.27
CA LEU A 50 -1.52 3.36 4.61
C LEU A 50 -0.11 3.26 5.16
N THR A 51 0.45 4.40 5.56
CA THR A 51 1.65 4.42 6.39
C THR A 51 1.25 4.17 7.84
N ILE A 52 1.89 3.18 8.48
CA ILE A 52 1.72 2.85 9.88
C ILE A 52 3.04 3.12 10.58
N ARG A 53 3.02 3.93 11.64
CA ARG A 53 4.21 4.19 12.45
C ARG A 53 3.95 3.83 13.91
N GLY A 54 4.97 3.27 14.54
CA GLY A 54 4.95 2.87 15.94
C GLY A 54 6.27 2.22 16.37
N ASP A 55 6.38 1.85 17.62
CA ASP A 55 7.56 1.14 18.11
C ASP A 55 7.49 -0.35 17.74
N GLY A 56 8.32 -0.78 16.80
CA GLY A 56 8.40 -2.18 16.36
C GLY A 56 8.89 -3.16 17.44
N HIS A 57 9.49 -2.65 18.51
CA HIS A 57 9.92 -3.46 19.68
C HIS A 57 8.81 -3.61 20.73
N ASP A 58 7.73 -2.81 20.62
CA ASP A 58 6.58 -2.96 21.50
C ASP A 58 5.72 -4.16 21.06
N ALA A 59 5.69 -5.17 21.94
CA ALA A 59 4.88 -6.38 21.73
C ALA A 59 3.37 -6.06 21.58
N ALA A 60 2.87 -5.01 22.26
CA ALA A 60 1.47 -4.59 22.14
C ALA A 60 1.17 -4.01 20.74
N PHE A 61 2.10 -3.23 20.18
CA PHE A 61 2.00 -2.72 18.83
C PHE A 61 1.99 -3.86 17.80
N ALA A 62 2.97 -4.78 17.88
CA ALA A 62 3.04 -5.93 16.97
C ALA A 62 1.78 -6.81 17.04
N ALA A 63 1.32 -7.14 18.26
CA ALA A 63 0.11 -7.93 18.47
C ALA A 63 -1.16 -7.20 17.96
N GLY A 64 -1.24 -5.88 18.14
CA GLY A 64 -2.34 -5.06 17.64
C GLY A 64 -2.42 -5.05 16.12
N VAL A 65 -1.28 -4.92 15.43
CA VAL A 65 -1.19 -5.00 13.96
C VAL A 65 -1.63 -6.38 13.48
N GLN A 66 -1.10 -7.44 14.09
CA GLN A 66 -1.47 -8.82 13.75
C GLN A 66 -2.96 -9.09 13.98
N LYS A 67 -3.53 -8.60 15.07
CA LYS A 67 -4.97 -8.71 15.36
C LYS A 67 -5.83 -7.98 14.34
N ALA A 68 -5.42 -6.80 13.89
CA ALA A 68 -6.16 -5.98 12.95
C ALA A 68 -6.14 -6.55 11.52
N LEU A 69 -4.97 -7.01 11.06
CA LEU A 69 -4.73 -7.36 9.67
C LEU A 69 -4.64 -8.88 9.46
N GLY A 70 -4.39 -9.66 10.52
CA GLY A 70 -4.07 -11.08 10.40
C GLY A 70 -2.72 -11.31 9.70
N ILE A 71 -1.83 -10.30 9.75
CA ILE A 71 -0.48 -10.31 9.18
C ILE A 71 0.46 -9.95 10.32
N GLU A 72 1.53 -10.72 10.51
CA GLU A 72 2.59 -10.39 11.47
C GLU A 72 3.31 -9.11 11.05
N LEU A 73 3.88 -8.40 12.02
CA LEU A 73 4.67 -7.19 11.74
C LEU A 73 5.97 -7.59 11.04
N PRO A 74 6.23 -7.15 9.78
CA PRO A 74 7.46 -7.50 9.09
C PRO A 74 8.69 -6.90 9.78
N GLY A 75 9.74 -7.70 9.88
CA GLY A 75 11.06 -7.24 10.30
C GLY A 75 11.79 -6.46 9.19
N ALA A 76 12.99 -5.99 9.50
CA ALA A 76 13.79 -5.15 8.61
C ALA A 76 13.95 -5.77 7.20
N LEU A 77 13.75 -4.96 6.18
CA LEU A 77 13.91 -5.30 4.77
C LEU A 77 13.01 -6.44 4.29
N THR A 78 11.88 -6.68 4.97
CA THR A 78 10.94 -7.75 4.60
C THR A 78 9.55 -7.21 4.26
N VAL A 79 8.81 -8.02 3.52
CA VAL A 79 7.40 -7.82 3.20
C VAL A 79 6.65 -9.13 3.46
N ILE A 80 5.47 -9.02 4.04
CA ILE A 80 4.55 -10.15 4.19
C ILE A 80 3.32 -9.88 3.33
N VAL A 81 2.95 -10.88 2.52
CA VAL A 81 1.80 -10.81 1.61
C VAL A 81 0.76 -11.85 2.05
N LYS A 82 -0.49 -11.42 2.14
CA LYS A 82 -1.65 -12.27 2.43
C LYS A 82 -2.79 -11.93 1.48
N GLY A 83 -3.01 -12.80 0.49
CA GLY A 83 -3.95 -12.51 -0.59
C GLY A 83 -3.51 -11.28 -1.39
N GLU A 84 -4.37 -10.28 -1.47
CA GLU A 84 -4.09 -9.01 -2.17
C GLU A 84 -3.57 -7.90 -1.23
N THR A 85 -3.41 -8.21 0.05
CA THR A 85 -2.89 -7.29 1.06
C THR A 85 -1.41 -7.55 1.30
N SER A 86 -0.62 -6.50 1.38
CA SER A 86 0.80 -6.60 1.77
C SER A 86 1.14 -5.58 2.84
N LEU A 87 2.01 -6.00 3.78
CA LEU A 87 2.61 -5.14 4.78
C LEU A 87 4.11 -5.20 4.61
N GLN A 88 4.76 -4.06 4.40
CA GLN A 88 6.20 -4.00 4.13
C GLN A 88 6.89 -3.06 5.10
N TRP A 89 8.06 -3.47 5.55
CA TRP A 89 8.93 -2.63 6.38
C TRP A 89 9.53 -1.50 5.54
N MET A 90 9.40 -0.27 6.00
CA MET A 90 9.93 0.92 5.34
C MET A 90 11.04 1.59 6.14
N GLY A 91 11.07 1.36 7.44
CA GLY A 91 12.04 1.92 8.37
C GLY A 91 11.87 1.32 9.76
N PRO A 92 12.75 1.64 10.71
CA PRO A 92 12.73 1.05 12.05
C PRO A 92 11.39 1.22 12.80
N ASP A 93 10.66 2.28 12.48
CA ASP A 93 9.40 2.65 13.10
C ASP A 93 8.27 2.84 12.08
N GLU A 94 8.45 2.38 10.82
CA GLU A 94 7.50 2.64 9.74
C GLU A 94 7.25 1.43 8.85
N TRP A 95 5.98 1.21 8.53
CA TRP A 95 5.49 0.17 7.61
C TRP A 95 4.50 0.75 6.62
N LEU A 96 4.53 0.24 5.40
CA LEU A 96 3.53 0.54 4.37
C LEU A 96 2.60 -0.66 4.21
N LEU A 97 1.33 -0.43 4.48
CA LEU A 97 0.23 -1.37 4.22
C LEU A 97 -0.37 -1.05 2.85
N ILE A 98 -0.46 -2.05 2.00
CA ILE A 98 -1.19 -1.96 0.72
C ILE A 98 -2.37 -2.90 0.78
N VAL A 99 -3.56 -2.39 0.46
CA VAL A 99 -4.83 -3.14 0.47
C VAL A 99 -5.56 -2.97 -0.87
N PRO A 100 -6.51 -3.85 -1.21
CA PRO A 100 -7.38 -3.66 -2.36
C PRO A 100 -8.06 -2.29 -2.37
N SER A 101 -8.40 -1.83 -3.57
CA SER A 101 -9.08 -0.55 -3.77
C SER A 101 -10.34 -0.43 -2.92
N GLY A 102 -10.46 0.65 -2.17
CA GLY A 102 -11.61 0.96 -1.33
C GLY A 102 -11.60 0.32 0.06
N GLU A 103 -10.61 -0.52 0.38
CA GLU A 103 -10.49 -1.17 1.70
C GLU A 103 -9.65 -0.35 2.70
N GLU A 104 -8.98 0.70 2.26
CA GLU A 104 -8.06 1.50 3.08
C GLU A 104 -8.73 2.09 4.32
N PHE A 105 -9.97 2.59 4.19
CA PHE A 105 -10.70 3.13 5.33
C PHE A 105 -11.03 2.05 6.37
N ALA A 106 -11.51 0.89 5.91
CA ALA A 106 -11.84 -0.22 6.80
C ALA A 106 -10.58 -0.76 7.51
N ALA A 107 -9.45 -0.84 6.80
CA ALA A 107 -8.17 -1.25 7.37
C ALA A 107 -7.69 -0.25 8.43
N GLU A 108 -7.76 1.04 8.16
CA GLU A 108 -7.44 2.09 9.13
C GLU A 108 -8.28 1.97 10.41
N GLN A 109 -9.60 1.80 10.28
CA GLN A 109 -10.48 1.67 11.44
C GLN A 109 -10.16 0.42 12.28
N LYS A 110 -9.87 -0.71 11.63
CA LYS A 110 -9.43 -1.94 12.32
C LYS A 110 -8.13 -1.73 13.09
N LEU A 111 -7.15 -1.09 12.48
CA LEU A 111 -5.88 -0.77 13.11
C LEU A 111 -6.05 0.17 14.30
N ARG A 112 -6.77 1.28 14.15
CA ARG A 112 -7.03 2.22 15.24
C ARG A 112 -7.74 1.55 16.41
N LYS A 113 -8.73 0.70 16.14
CA LYS A 113 -9.43 -0.06 17.17
C LYS A 113 -8.52 -1.06 17.89
N ALA A 114 -7.61 -1.72 17.18
CA ALA A 114 -6.75 -2.74 17.76
C ALA A 114 -5.58 -2.15 18.54
N LEU A 115 -5.07 -1.00 18.10
CA LEU A 115 -3.91 -0.33 18.68
C LEU A 115 -4.28 0.65 19.80
N GLY A 116 -5.55 1.10 19.85
CA GLY A 116 -6.11 1.89 20.95
C GLY A 116 -5.31 3.16 21.23
N ASP A 117 -4.87 3.31 22.48
CA ASP A 117 -4.18 4.50 22.97
C ASP A 117 -2.64 4.42 22.82
N LEU A 118 -2.11 3.44 22.09
CA LEU A 118 -0.68 3.37 21.82
C LEU A 118 -0.23 4.61 21.04
N HIS A 119 1.02 5.04 21.27
CA HIS A 119 1.62 6.14 20.53
C HIS A 119 1.96 5.71 19.10
N ILE A 120 1.03 5.97 18.20
CA ILE A 120 1.10 5.53 16.80
C ILE A 120 0.66 6.62 15.83
N ALA A 121 1.07 6.48 14.57
CA ALA A 121 0.46 7.21 13.47
C ALA A 121 -0.04 6.24 12.40
N ILE A 122 -1.23 6.47 11.90
CA ILE A 122 -1.80 5.78 10.74
C ILE A 122 -2.29 6.84 9.77
N VAL A 123 -1.71 6.87 8.57
CA VAL A 123 -1.97 7.89 7.57
C VAL A 123 -2.36 7.23 6.26
N ASN A 124 -3.52 7.60 5.73
CA ASN A 124 -3.92 7.18 4.39
C ASN A 124 -3.17 8.03 3.35
N VAL A 125 -2.32 7.38 2.57
CA VAL A 125 -1.48 7.98 1.53
C VAL A 125 -1.85 7.49 0.12
N SER A 126 -3.01 6.88 -0.05
CA SER A 126 -3.44 6.24 -1.30
C SER A 126 -3.36 7.16 -2.51
N GLY A 127 -3.75 8.44 -2.35
CA GLY A 127 -3.70 9.42 -3.45
C GLY A 127 -2.30 9.87 -3.84
N GLY A 128 -1.28 9.62 -3.00
CA GLY A 128 0.12 9.99 -3.24
C GLY A 128 0.99 8.85 -3.76
N GLN A 129 0.42 7.65 -3.91
CA GLN A 129 1.17 6.44 -4.27
C GLN A 129 0.68 5.86 -5.59
N GLN A 130 1.64 5.34 -6.37
CA GLN A 130 1.37 4.63 -7.61
C GLN A 130 2.12 3.31 -7.61
N LEU A 131 1.43 2.19 -7.82
CA LEU A 131 2.06 0.87 -7.89
C LEU A 131 2.16 0.40 -9.34
N LEU A 132 3.40 0.12 -9.76
CA LEU A 132 3.70 -0.50 -11.04
C LEU A 132 4.21 -1.92 -10.83
N GLU A 133 3.59 -2.87 -11.48
CA GLU A 133 4.07 -4.24 -11.56
C GLU A 133 4.91 -4.41 -12.82
N LEU A 134 6.16 -4.82 -12.64
CA LEU A 134 7.06 -5.17 -13.72
C LEU A 134 7.24 -6.69 -13.75
N SER A 135 7.07 -7.29 -14.92
CA SER A 135 7.29 -8.73 -15.13
C SER A 135 8.10 -9.00 -16.40
N GLY A 136 8.78 -10.13 -16.44
CA GLY A 136 9.59 -10.56 -17.59
C GLY A 136 11.05 -10.81 -17.25
N PRO A 137 11.81 -11.46 -18.15
CA PRO A 137 13.19 -11.91 -17.89
C PRO A 137 14.18 -10.76 -17.67
N ASN A 138 13.91 -9.57 -18.19
CA ASN A 138 14.87 -8.46 -18.15
C ASN A 138 14.52 -7.40 -17.11
N VAL A 139 13.54 -7.66 -16.21
CA VAL A 139 13.10 -6.69 -15.18
C VAL A 139 14.27 -6.20 -14.35
N ARG A 140 15.10 -7.13 -13.84
CA ARG A 140 16.23 -6.76 -13.00
C ARG A 140 17.21 -5.81 -13.72
N GLN A 141 17.50 -6.07 -15.00
CA GLN A 141 18.40 -5.23 -15.78
C GLN A 141 17.84 -3.82 -16.03
N VAL A 142 16.52 -3.74 -16.26
CA VAL A 142 15.84 -2.45 -16.44
C VAL A 142 15.86 -1.66 -15.12
N LEU A 143 15.51 -2.29 -14.01
CA LEU A 143 15.53 -1.63 -12.71
C LEU A 143 16.92 -1.13 -12.32
N MET A 144 17.97 -1.94 -12.54
CA MET A 144 19.36 -1.53 -12.27
C MET A 144 19.82 -0.32 -13.10
N LYS A 145 19.19 -0.07 -14.25
CA LYS A 145 19.49 1.09 -15.12
C LYS A 145 18.59 2.29 -14.84
N SER A 146 17.47 2.09 -14.20
CA SER A 146 16.41 3.10 -14.06
C SER A 146 16.29 3.67 -12.64
N THR A 147 16.92 3.03 -11.66
CA THR A 147 16.87 3.45 -10.26
C THR A 147 18.26 3.34 -9.63
N SER A 148 18.54 4.18 -8.66
CA SER A 148 19.79 4.21 -7.88
C SER A 148 19.78 3.24 -6.69
N TYR A 149 18.73 2.44 -6.52
CA TYR A 149 18.60 1.47 -5.43
C TYR A 149 18.99 0.07 -5.90
#